data_2f5b86aa97344208ff78948fab79e357
#
_entry.id   2f5b86aa97344208ff78948fab79e357
#
_cell.length_a   1.000
_cell.length_b   1.000
_cell.length_c   1.000
_cell.angle_alpha   90.00
_cell.angle_beta   90.00
_cell.angle_gamma   90.00
#
_symmetry.space_group_name_H-M   'P 1'
#
loop_
_entity.id
_entity.type
_entity.pdbx_description
1 polymer ?
#
loop_
_entity_poly.entity_id
_entity_poly.type
_entity_poly.pdbx_seq_one_letter_code
_entity_poly.pdbx_strand_id
1 'polypeptide(L)'
;KYKVLVYPNITYMKDLEKDSYVVVLRNVIKELNKVRDDIHWTILSPTEVKSLVFPNTKQLPIELPSYPNAMRTHFNHKQILKTINWKKDDYDVVYTHLPEHTLQLSNMFVNETNISPKFIGYCHWYEVPENTAYAKTMLMSNIAGTLEMDECGVNTKWLKDLIIEKSKLVYKKDITDRLEKIIQPHYLGVDDISTGHKHKPKTILFNHRDNEYTGYTWF
;
A
#
# COMPACT_ATOMS: atom_id res chain seq x y z
N LYS A 1 -7.23 10.28 -20.85
CA LYS A 1 -6.07 9.47 -20.39
C LYS A 1 -5.81 9.83 -18.96
N TYR A 2 -5.76 8.82 -18.08
CA TYR A 2 -5.45 8.98 -16.67
C TYR A 2 -4.00 8.63 -16.42
N LYS A 3 -3.29 9.47 -15.68
CA LYS A 3 -1.90 9.23 -15.27
C LYS A 3 -1.89 8.87 -13.79
N VAL A 4 -1.43 7.68 -13.47
CA VAL A 4 -1.36 7.17 -12.10
C VAL A 4 0.09 7.01 -11.70
N LEU A 5 0.49 7.71 -10.64
CA LEU A 5 1.75 7.45 -9.95
C LEU A 5 1.51 6.37 -8.91
N VAL A 6 2.33 5.32 -8.94
CA VAL A 6 2.27 4.24 -7.96
C VAL A 6 3.49 4.32 -7.06
N TYR A 7 3.25 4.39 -5.74
CA TYR A 7 4.29 4.27 -4.72
C TYR A 7 4.02 3.01 -3.89
N PRO A 8 4.47 1.84 -4.36
CA PRO A 8 4.18 0.57 -3.72
C PRO A 8 5.05 0.34 -2.49
N ASN A 9 4.69 -0.66 -1.67
CA ASN A 9 5.61 -1.27 -0.73
C ASN A 9 6.18 -2.54 -1.37
N ILE A 10 7.48 -2.60 -1.57
CA ILE A 10 8.16 -3.78 -2.12
C ILE A 10 9.13 -4.29 -1.07
N THR A 11 8.87 -5.49 -0.54
CA THR A 11 9.65 -6.09 0.55
C THR A 11 10.52 -7.25 0.08
N TYR A 12 10.11 -7.96 -0.97
CA TYR A 12 10.83 -9.12 -1.53
C TYR A 12 11.41 -8.80 -2.91
N MET A 13 12.45 -7.96 -2.96
CA MET A 13 13.05 -7.48 -4.22
C MET A 13 13.66 -8.60 -5.10
N LYS A 14 14.05 -9.72 -4.49
CA LYS A 14 14.64 -10.86 -5.21
C LYS A 14 13.59 -11.80 -5.83
N ASP A 15 12.38 -11.80 -5.27
CA ASP A 15 11.29 -12.68 -5.71
C ASP A 15 9.97 -11.95 -5.57
N LEU A 16 9.62 -11.19 -6.59
CA LEU A 16 8.42 -10.35 -6.61
C LEU A 16 7.11 -11.16 -6.58
N GLU A 17 7.15 -12.43 -6.99
CA GLU A 17 5.98 -13.31 -6.93
C GLU A 17 5.59 -13.66 -5.48
N LYS A 18 6.54 -13.57 -4.55
CA LYS A 18 6.31 -13.77 -3.13
C LYS A 18 5.94 -12.49 -2.38
N ASP A 19 6.02 -11.35 -3.04
CA ASP A 19 5.66 -10.09 -2.43
C ASP A 19 4.16 -9.83 -2.55
N SER A 20 3.45 -9.88 -1.44
CA SER A 20 2.00 -9.71 -1.40
C SER A 20 1.53 -8.35 -1.93
N TYR A 21 2.31 -7.30 -1.74
CA TYR A 21 1.98 -5.96 -2.25
C TYR A 21 2.12 -5.90 -3.77
N VAL A 22 3.19 -6.52 -4.31
CA VAL A 22 3.41 -6.61 -5.77
C VAL A 22 2.31 -7.44 -6.42
N VAL A 23 1.91 -8.57 -5.80
CA VAL A 23 0.80 -9.40 -6.31
C VAL A 23 -0.51 -8.63 -6.34
N VAL A 24 -0.84 -7.91 -5.26
CA VAL A 24 -2.05 -7.07 -5.23
C VAL A 24 -1.99 -5.97 -6.29
N LEU A 25 -0.88 -5.25 -6.39
CA LEU A 25 -0.70 -4.20 -7.40
C LEU A 25 -0.87 -4.75 -8.82
N ARG A 26 -0.26 -5.91 -9.11
CA ARG A 26 -0.42 -6.58 -10.40
C ARG A 26 -1.88 -6.87 -10.72
N ASN A 27 -2.61 -7.42 -9.77
CA ASN A 27 -4.02 -7.73 -9.96
C ASN A 27 -4.87 -6.47 -10.18
N VAL A 28 -4.63 -5.41 -9.41
CA VAL A 28 -5.29 -4.11 -9.61
C VAL A 28 -5.04 -3.59 -11.03
N ILE A 29 -3.79 -3.54 -11.47
CA ILE A 29 -3.44 -3.08 -12.83
C ILE A 29 -4.08 -3.97 -13.90
N LYS A 30 -3.99 -5.30 -13.74
CA LYS A 30 -4.56 -6.29 -14.65
C LYS A 30 -6.07 -6.11 -14.80
N GLU A 31 -6.80 -6.02 -13.69
CA GLU A 31 -8.25 -5.92 -13.73
C GLU A 31 -8.73 -4.55 -14.25
N LEU A 32 -8.08 -3.46 -13.86
CA LEU A 32 -8.41 -2.15 -14.39
C LEU A 32 -8.11 -2.03 -15.89
N ASN A 33 -7.02 -2.60 -16.37
CA ASN A 33 -6.70 -2.59 -17.80
C ASN A 33 -7.66 -3.44 -18.66
N LYS A 34 -8.46 -4.34 -18.06
CA LYS A 34 -9.54 -5.05 -18.80
C LYS A 34 -10.73 -4.14 -19.13
N VAL A 35 -11.00 -3.17 -18.27
CA VAL A 35 -12.18 -2.29 -18.38
C VAL A 35 -11.83 -0.88 -18.84
N ARG A 36 -10.55 -0.52 -18.84
CA ARG A 36 -10.02 0.78 -19.24
C ARG A 36 -8.65 0.65 -19.89
N ASP A 37 -8.52 1.19 -21.08
CA ASP A 37 -7.27 1.22 -21.87
C ASP A 37 -6.55 2.58 -21.80
N ASP A 38 -7.16 3.56 -21.14
CA ASP A 38 -6.69 4.95 -21.05
C ASP A 38 -5.87 5.27 -19.80
N ILE A 39 -5.53 4.26 -18.96
CA ILE A 39 -4.72 4.44 -17.77
C ILE A 39 -3.24 4.22 -18.08
N HIS A 40 -2.40 5.18 -17.69
CA HIS A 40 -0.95 5.11 -17.77
C HIS A 40 -0.36 5.04 -16.35
N TRP A 41 0.34 3.96 -16.07
CA TRP A 41 0.93 3.70 -14.77
C TRP A 41 2.41 4.09 -14.74
N THR A 42 2.81 4.87 -13.75
CA THR A 42 4.21 5.14 -13.45
C THR A 42 4.52 4.62 -12.07
N ILE A 43 5.46 3.68 -11.96
CA ILE A 43 5.75 3.00 -10.70
C ILE A 43 7.11 3.45 -10.17
N LEU A 44 7.12 4.04 -8.98
CA LEU A 44 8.35 4.28 -8.22
C LEU A 44 8.79 2.95 -7.61
N SER A 45 9.97 2.48 -7.95
CA SER A 45 10.47 1.19 -7.49
C SER A 45 11.93 1.27 -7.05
N PRO A 46 12.36 0.41 -6.11
CA PRO A 46 13.77 0.32 -5.77
C PRO A 46 14.64 0.01 -6.99
N THR A 47 15.85 0.59 -7.04
CA THR A 47 16.81 0.37 -8.14
C THR A 47 17.22 -1.08 -8.32
N GLU A 48 17.18 -1.87 -7.26
CA GLU A 48 17.46 -3.31 -7.27
C GLU A 48 16.39 -4.12 -8.00
N VAL A 49 15.19 -3.57 -8.15
CA VAL A 49 14.08 -4.19 -8.90
C VAL A 49 14.27 -3.91 -10.38
N LYS A 50 14.86 -4.86 -11.12
CA LYS A 50 15.19 -4.69 -12.53
C LYS A 50 13.99 -4.61 -13.46
N SER A 51 12.89 -5.27 -13.13
CA SER A 51 11.68 -5.28 -13.96
C SER A 51 10.45 -5.61 -13.11
N LEU A 52 9.52 -4.68 -13.05
CA LEU A 52 8.13 -4.93 -12.69
C LEU A 52 7.36 -5.14 -14.00
N VAL A 53 7.12 -6.39 -14.34
CA VAL A 53 6.45 -6.75 -15.60
C VAL A 53 4.95 -6.52 -15.47
N PHE A 54 4.52 -5.28 -15.67
CA PHE A 54 3.12 -4.94 -15.78
C PHE A 54 2.83 -4.34 -17.16
N PRO A 55 1.70 -4.66 -17.79
CA PRO A 55 1.30 -4.02 -19.05
C PRO A 55 1.14 -2.52 -18.89
N ASN A 56 1.57 -1.74 -19.90
CA ASN A 56 1.42 -0.27 -19.96
C ASN A 56 2.00 0.50 -18.77
N THR A 57 3.10 0.01 -18.21
CA THR A 57 3.76 0.66 -17.08
C THR A 57 5.10 1.30 -17.46
N LYS A 58 5.39 2.44 -16.86
CA LYS A 58 6.71 3.07 -16.79
C LYS A 58 7.25 2.88 -15.38
N GLN A 59 8.49 2.43 -15.28
CA GLN A 59 9.18 2.27 -14.00
C GLN A 59 10.15 3.44 -13.79
N LEU A 60 10.11 4.05 -12.61
CA LEU A 60 11.03 5.09 -12.18
C LEU A 60 11.82 4.58 -10.96
N PRO A 61 13.15 4.42 -11.09
CA PRO A 61 13.98 3.87 -10.02
C PRO A 61 14.19 4.88 -8.89
N ILE A 62 14.12 4.39 -7.66
CA ILE A 62 14.51 5.12 -6.45
C ILE A 62 15.55 4.34 -5.67
N GLU A 63 16.56 5.02 -5.14
CA GLU A 63 17.55 4.44 -4.27
C GLU A 63 17.02 4.31 -2.85
N LEU A 64 17.22 3.14 -2.26
CA LEU A 64 16.83 2.85 -0.88
C LEU A 64 18.04 2.35 -0.08
N PRO A 65 18.04 2.57 1.24
CA PRO A 65 19.02 1.94 2.12
C PRO A 65 18.92 0.41 2.10
N SER A 66 20.07 -0.26 2.27
CA SER A 66 20.16 -1.73 2.26
C SER A 66 19.76 -2.36 3.60
N TYR A 67 18.50 -2.16 4.01
CA TYR A 67 17.95 -2.84 5.18
C TYR A 67 16.50 -3.28 4.93
N PRO A 68 15.99 -4.28 5.67
CA PRO A 68 14.62 -4.77 5.49
C PRO A 68 13.57 -3.66 5.67
N ASN A 69 12.52 -3.71 4.86
CA ASN A 69 11.41 -2.74 4.88
C ASN A 69 11.82 -1.27 4.63
N ALA A 70 12.93 -1.04 3.91
CA ALA A 70 13.42 0.30 3.63
C ALA A 70 12.37 1.19 2.95
N MET A 71 11.53 0.66 2.04
CA MET A 71 10.44 1.44 1.44
C MET A 71 9.45 1.99 2.45
N ARG A 72 9.17 1.24 3.52
CA ARG A 72 8.21 1.65 4.54
C ARG A 72 8.79 2.63 5.56
N THR A 73 10.08 2.50 5.87
CA THR A 73 10.73 3.25 6.94
C THR A 73 11.58 4.41 6.46
N HIS A 74 11.83 4.49 5.15
CA HIS A 74 12.67 5.52 4.56
C HIS A 74 11.98 6.21 3.38
N PHE A 75 11.63 7.48 3.57
CA PHE A 75 11.12 8.31 2.49
C PHE A 75 12.27 9.12 1.87
N ASN A 76 12.71 8.74 0.65
CA ASN A 76 13.80 9.42 -0.02
C ASN A 76 13.31 10.64 -0.81
N HIS A 77 12.97 11.71 -0.09
CA HIS A 77 12.44 12.96 -0.62
C HIS A 77 13.29 13.51 -1.78
N LYS A 78 14.60 13.61 -1.58
CA LYS A 78 15.54 14.15 -2.58
C LYS A 78 15.55 13.34 -3.87
N GLN A 79 15.49 12.02 -3.76
CA GLN A 79 15.49 11.14 -4.92
C GLN A 79 14.17 11.22 -5.69
N ILE A 80 13.05 11.19 -4.99
CA ILE A 80 11.73 11.31 -5.61
C ILE A 80 11.60 12.64 -6.36
N LEU A 81 12.04 13.76 -5.75
CA LEU A 81 12.06 15.07 -6.40
C LEU A 81 12.86 15.07 -7.72
N LYS A 82 13.97 14.36 -7.77
CA LYS A 82 14.81 14.28 -8.98
C LYS A 82 14.25 13.33 -10.04
N THR A 83 13.57 12.27 -9.62
CA THR A 83 13.14 11.17 -10.48
C THR A 83 11.86 11.51 -11.23
N ILE A 84 10.96 12.25 -10.62
CA ILE A 84 9.72 12.71 -11.24
C ILE A 84 9.98 14.00 -12.04
N ASN A 85 9.50 14.03 -13.26
CA ASN A 85 9.53 15.25 -14.06
C ASN A 85 8.27 16.10 -13.79
N TRP A 86 8.29 16.87 -12.72
CA TRP A 86 7.17 17.67 -12.21
C TRP A 86 6.55 18.65 -13.22
N LYS A 87 7.27 19.00 -14.29
CA LYS A 87 6.78 19.89 -15.35
C LYS A 87 5.98 19.16 -16.42
N LYS A 88 6.16 17.86 -16.56
CA LYS A 88 5.56 17.03 -17.61
C LYS A 88 4.65 15.93 -17.08
N ASP A 89 4.98 15.44 -15.91
CA ASP A 89 4.30 14.30 -15.28
C ASP A 89 3.23 14.86 -14.32
N ASP A 90 2.15 15.42 -14.89
CA ASP A 90 0.94 15.77 -14.16
C ASP A 90 0.13 14.50 -13.90
N TYR A 91 0.13 14.03 -12.67
CA TYR A 91 -0.61 12.83 -12.27
C TYR A 91 -2.01 13.19 -11.79
N ASP A 92 -3.00 12.43 -12.26
CA ASP A 92 -4.39 12.54 -11.80
C ASP A 92 -4.61 11.83 -10.45
N VAL A 93 -3.86 10.73 -10.26
CA VAL A 93 -3.99 9.85 -9.11
C VAL A 93 -2.62 9.42 -8.61
N VAL A 94 -2.46 9.37 -7.29
CA VAL A 94 -1.36 8.67 -6.61
C VAL A 94 -1.96 7.45 -5.92
N TYR A 95 -1.49 6.26 -6.28
CA TYR A 95 -1.83 5.01 -5.63
C TYR A 95 -0.68 4.54 -4.75
N THR A 96 -0.93 4.27 -3.47
CA THR A 96 0.13 3.86 -2.55
C THR A 96 -0.29 2.74 -1.60
N HIS A 97 0.68 1.91 -1.21
CA HIS A 97 0.55 0.95 -0.12
C HIS A 97 1.11 1.48 1.22
N LEU A 98 1.62 2.70 1.21
CA LEU A 98 2.38 3.29 2.32
C LEU A 98 1.67 4.56 2.83
N PRO A 99 0.61 4.41 3.65
CA PRO A 99 -0.08 5.56 4.23
C PRO A 99 0.88 6.48 4.99
N GLU A 100 1.90 5.93 5.65
CA GLU A 100 2.91 6.69 6.39
C GLU A 100 3.68 7.71 5.54
N HIS A 101 3.72 7.55 4.23
CA HIS A 101 4.44 8.45 3.31
C HIS A 101 3.51 9.40 2.53
N THR A 102 2.19 9.25 2.65
CA THR A 102 1.23 10.00 1.84
C THR A 102 1.30 11.49 2.12
N LEU A 103 1.47 11.88 3.40
CA LEU A 103 1.61 13.29 3.77
C LEU A 103 2.83 13.95 3.07
N GLN A 104 3.97 13.25 3.04
CA GLN A 104 5.17 13.75 2.36
C GLN A 104 4.96 13.86 0.85
N LEU A 105 4.32 12.85 0.23
CA LEU A 105 3.99 12.89 -1.20
C LEU A 105 3.02 14.03 -1.52
N SER A 106 1.96 14.21 -0.73
CA SER A 106 0.98 15.27 -0.90
C SER A 106 1.65 16.65 -0.87
N ASN A 107 2.48 16.89 0.14
CA ASN A 107 3.24 18.14 0.25
C ASN A 107 4.18 18.36 -0.94
N MET A 108 4.82 17.31 -1.47
CA MET A 108 5.68 17.44 -2.66
C MET A 108 4.86 17.87 -3.88
N PHE A 109 3.69 17.27 -4.12
CA PHE A 109 2.83 17.68 -5.24
C PHE A 109 2.39 19.12 -5.13
N VAL A 110 1.92 19.55 -3.97
CA VAL A 110 1.52 20.95 -3.74
C VAL A 110 2.68 21.91 -4.01
N ASN A 111 3.87 21.61 -3.50
CA ASN A 111 5.03 22.51 -3.63
C ASN A 111 5.59 22.57 -5.06
N GLU A 112 5.60 21.45 -5.79
CA GLU A 112 6.23 21.38 -7.12
C GLU A 112 5.28 21.71 -8.28
N THR A 113 3.98 21.48 -8.10
CA THR A 113 3.01 21.60 -9.21
C THR A 113 1.83 22.52 -8.94
N ASN A 114 1.57 22.88 -7.69
CA ASN A 114 0.32 23.52 -7.23
C ASN A 114 -0.95 22.69 -7.53
N ILE A 115 -0.79 21.41 -7.85
CA ILE A 115 -1.88 20.47 -8.13
C ILE A 115 -1.87 19.41 -7.04
N SER A 116 -3.06 19.06 -6.53
CA SER A 116 -3.23 17.93 -5.65
C SER A 116 -3.91 16.80 -6.43
N PRO A 117 -3.18 15.73 -6.79
CA PRO A 117 -3.80 14.55 -7.36
C PRO A 117 -4.70 13.87 -6.32
N LYS A 118 -5.60 13.00 -6.76
CA LYS A 118 -6.32 12.12 -5.83
C LYS A 118 -5.37 11.09 -5.23
N PHE A 119 -5.41 10.94 -3.91
CA PHE A 119 -4.63 9.93 -3.21
C PHE A 119 -5.52 8.73 -2.86
N ILE A 120 -5.17 7.58 -3.42
CA ILE A 120 -5.85 6.31 -3.16
C ILE A 120 -4.83 5.32 -2.61
N GLY A 121 -5.18 4.64 -1.54
CA GLY A 121 -4.29 3.66 -0.92
C GLY A 121 -4.93 2.29 -0.74
N TYR A 122 -4.06 1.29 -0.61
CA TYR A 122 -4.45 -0.01 -0.09
C TYR A 122 -3.43 -0.44 0.97
N CYS A 123 -3.89 -0.49 2.22
CA CYS A 123 -3.05 -0.81 3.34
C CYS A 123 -3.28 -2.25 3.82
N HIS A 124 -2.30 -3.14 3.55
CA HIS A 124 -2.33 -4.51 4.06
C HIS A 124 -2.09 -4.58 5.55
N TRP A 125 -1.34 -3.62 6.07
CA TRP A 125 -0.89 -3.64 7.43
C TRP A 125 -0.91 -2.24 8.02
N TYR A 126 -1.76 -2.07 9.01
CA TYR A 126 -1.78 -0.91 9.88
C TYR A 126 -1.10 -1.28 11.21
N GLU A 127 -0.19 -0.47 11.68
CA GLU A 127 0.36 -0.69 13.01
C GLU A 127 -0.69 -0.38 14.06
N VAL A 128 -1.22 -1.41 14.68
CA VAL A 128 -2.15 -1.28 15.79
C VAL A 128 -1.38 -1.60 17.06
N PRO A 129 -1.01 -0.57 17.86
CA PRO A 129 -0.07 -0.76 18.95
C PRO A 129 -0.66 -1.58 20.07
N GLU A 130 0.08 -2.60 20.47
CA GLU A 130 -0.18 -3.25 21.73
C GLU A 130 0.69 -2.69 22.85
N ASN A 131 1.74 -2.01 22.73
CA ASN A 131 2.47 -1.37 23.87
C ASN A 131 3.90 -0.90 23.56
N THR A 132 4.35 -0.85 22.31
CA THR A 132 5.68 -0.35 21.98
C THR A 132 5.65 1.11 21.52
N ALA A 133 6.66 1.89 21.86
CA ALA A 133 6.80 3.27 21.37
C ALA A 133 6.86 3.32 19.85
N TYR A 134 7.51 2.36 19.22
CA TYR A 134 7.59 2.21 17.77
C TYR A 134 6.19 2.06 17.14
N ALA A 135 5.38 1.14 17.63
CA ALA A 135 4.04 0.89 17.09
C ALA A 135 3.14 2.13 17.24
N LYS A 136 3.24 2.86 18.35
CA LYS A 136 2.51 4.13 18.52
C LYS A 136 2.92 5.18 17.52
N THR A 137 4.21 5.35 17.26
CA THR A 137 4.75 6.30 16.27
C THR A 137 4.29 5.92 14.87
N MET A 138 4.36 4.66 14.51
CA MET A 138 3.91 4.17 13.20
C MET A 138 2.40 4.35 13.02
N LEU A 139 1.59 4.05 14.03
CA LEU A 139 0.14 4.32 13.97
C LEU A 139 -0.15 5.79 13.69
N MET A 140 0.51 6.71 14.39
CA MET A 140 0.32 8.15 14.17
C MET A 140 0.70 8.56 12.75
N SER A 141 1.79 8.04 12.21
CA SER A 141 2.23 8.27 10.83
C SER A 141 1.24 7.71 9.81
N ASN A 142 0.75 6.49 10.04
CA ASN A 142 -0.27 5.86 9.21
C ASN A 142 -1.56 6.71 9.18
N ILE A 143 -2.02 7.15 10.34
CA ILE A 143 -3.25 7.96 10.44
C ILE A 143 -3.06 9.32 9.78
N ALA A 144 -1.95 10.01 10.05
CA ALA A 144 -1.66 11.31 9.44
C ALA A 144 -1.65 11.22 7.92
N GLY A 145 -1.01 10.20 7.37
CA GLY A 145 -0.99 10.00 5.92
C GLY A 145 -2.33 9.53 5.35
N THR A 146 -3.08 8.70 6.08
CA THR A 146 -4.43 8.29 5.64
C THR A 146 -5.38 9.49 5.55
N LEU A 147 -5.23 10.49 6.42
CA LEU A 147 -6.03 11.72 6.36
C LEU A 147 -5.77 12.55 5.09
N GLU A 148 -4.66 12.33 4.40
CA GLU A 148 -4.36 12.94 3.09
C GLU A 148 -4.93 12.15 1.92
N MET A 149 -5.55 10.99 2.16
CA MET A 149 -6.14 10.17 1.11
C MET A 149 -7.61 10.51 0.87
N ASP A 150 -8.05 10.34 -0.37
CA ASP A 150 -9.47 10.34 -0.74
C ASP A 150 -10.12 9.01 -0.33
N GLU A 151 -9.36 7.90 -0.47
CA GLU A 151 -9.81 6.56 -0.09
C GLU A 151 -8.61 5.66 0.30
N CYS A 152 -8.80 4.88 1.36
CA CYS A 152 -7.83 3.87 1.81
C CYS A 152 -8.52 2.52 1.98
N GLY A 153 -8.23 1.58 1.09
CA GLY A 153 -8.67 0.19 1.22
C GLY A 153 -7.92 -0.54 2.32
N VAL A 154 -8.62 -1.35 3.09
CA VAL A 154 -8.05 -2.32 4.04
C VAL A 154 -8.63 -3.70 3.79
N ASN A 155 -7.90 -4.74 4.17
CA ASN A 155 -8.24 -6.11 3.79
C ASN A 155 -9.50 -6.67 4.48
N THR A 156 -9.93 -6.11 5.60
CA THR A 156 -11.11 -6.59 6.33
C THR A 156 -11.87 -5.47 7.04
N LYS A 157 -13.17 -5.71 7.28
CA LYS A 157 -13.97 -4.85 8.15
C LYS A 157 -13.43 -4.82 9.58
N TRP A 158 -12.97 -5.96 10.08
CA TRP A 158 -12.35 -6.03 11.41
C TRP A 158 -11.15 -5.08 11.55
N LEU A 159 -10.26 -5.02 10.55
CA LEU A 159 -9.13 -4.11 10.58
C LEU A 159 -9.59 -2.64 10.54
N LYS A 160 -10.59 -2.31 9.72
CA LYS A 160 -11.20 -0.96 9.74
C LYS A 160 -11.70 -0.60 11.14
N ASP A 161 -12.53 -1.46 11.73
CA ASP A 161 -13.13 -1.21 13.04
C ASP A 161 -12.04 -1.03 14.12
N LEU A 162 -10.99 -1.86 14.09
CA LEU A 162 -9.87 -1.78 15.00
C LEU A 162 -9.08 -0.45 14.86
N ILE A 163 -8.79 -0.02 13.63
CA ILE A 163 -8.12 1.26 13.37
C ILE A 163 -8.95 2.43 13.95
N ILE A 164 -10.25 2.44 13.69
CA ILE A 164 -11.14 3.49 14.19
C ILE A 164 -11.22 3.46 15.73
N GLU A 165 -11.35 2.29 16.34
CA GLU A 165 -11.35 2.15 17.80
C GLU A 165 -10.06 2.70 18.43
N LYS A 166 -8.90 2.31 17.91
CA LYS A 166 -7.61 2.78 18.43
C LYS A 166 -7.38 4.27 18.17
N SER A 167 -7.87 4.77 17.05
CA SER A 167 -7.80 6.21 16.74
C SER A 167 -8.58 7.05 17.75
N LYS A 168 -9.70 6.58 18.26
CA LYS A 168 -10.49 7.27 19.30
C LYS A 168 -9.73 7.49 20.61
N LEU A 169 -8.69 6.72 20.88
CA LEU A 169 -7.86 6.89 22.08
C LEU A 169 -6.88 8.07 21.97
N VAL A 170 -6.61 8.53 20.75
CA VAL A 170 -5.57 9.54 20.47
C VAL A 170 -6.13 10.79 19.82
N TYR A 171 -7.19 10.66 19.04
CA TYR A 171 -7.73 11.73 18.21
C TYR A 171 -9.15 12.13 18.62
N LYS A 172 -9.49 13.38 18.33
CA LYS A 172 -10.85 13.90 18.52
C LYS A 172 -11.83 13.27 17.55
N LYS A 173 -13.12 13.38 17.88
CA LYS A 173 -14.22 12.76 17.12
C LYS A 173 -14.23 13.15 15.64
N ASP A 174 -14.00 14.41 15.29
CA ASP A 174 -13.99 14.89 13.91
C ASP A 174 -12.93 14.19 13.05
N ILE A 175 -11.75 13.93 13.62
CA ILE A 175 -10.67 13.18 12.94
C ILE A 175 -11.08 11.72 12.75
N THR A 176 -11.64 11.09 13.78
CA THR A 176 -12.06 9.68 13.67
C THR A 176 -13.25 9.50 12.72
N ASP A 177 -14.19 10.44 12.68
CA ASP A 177 -15.31 10.44 11.73
C ASP A 177 -14.81 10.59 10.27
N ARG A 178 -13.75 11.39 10.06
CA ARG A 178 -13.08 11.52 8.76
C ARG A 178 -12.40 10.23 8.37
N LEU A 179 -11.63 9.60 9.26
CA LEU A 179 -10.99 8.30 9.00
C LEU A 179 -12.02 7.20 8.66
N GLU A 180 -13.16 7.17 9.34
CA GLU A 180 -14.21 6.19 9.09
C GLU A 180 -14.79 6.29 7.67
N LYS A 181 -14.82 7.50 7.09
CA LYS A 181 -15.23 7.74 5.71
C LYS A 181 -14.15 7.36 4.70
N ILE A 182 -12.89 7.63 5.00
CA ILE A 182 -11.75 7.36 4.10
C ILE A 182 -11.44 5.86 4.05
N ILE A 183 -11.43 5.18 5.20
CA ILE A 183 -11.05 3.77 5.28
C ILE A 183 -12.23 2.88 4.89
N GLN A 184 -12.03 2.05 3.85
CA GLN A 184 -13.04 1.13 3.36
C GLN A 184 -12.50 -0.31 3.34
N PRO A 185 -13.32 -1.32 3.72
CA PRO A 185 -12.92 -2.70 3.59
C PRO A 185 -12.98 -3.13 2.13
N HIS A 186 -11.82 -3.49 1.57
CA HIS A 186 -11.69 -4.04 0.22
C HIS A 186 -11.15 -5.47 0.34
N TYR A 187 -12.04 -6.44 0.25
CA TYR A 187 -11.67 -7.84 0.31
C TYR A 187 -10.91 -8.22 -0.95
N LEU A 188 -9.72 -8.81 -0.76
CA LEU A 188 -8.94 -9.33 -1.88
C LEU A 188 -9.62 -10.57 -2.43
N GLY A 189 -9.94 -10.54 -3.72
CA GLY A 189 -10.38 -11.72 -4.44
C GLY A 189 -9.22 -12.70 -4.67
N VAL A 190 -9.56 -13.95 -4.84
CA VAL A 190 -8.65 -15.00 -5.34
C VAL A 190 -9.24 -15.55 -6.63
N ASP A 191 -8.37 -15.95 -7.57
CA ASP A 191 -8.81 -16.68 -8.75
C ASP A 191 -9.44 -18.01 -8.31
N ASP A 192 -10.46 -18.47 -9.04
CA ASP A 192 -11.05 -19.78 -8.79
C ASP A 192 -10.04 -20.87 -9.07
N ILE A 193 -9.44 -21.39 -8.01
CA ILE A 193 -8.49 -22.48 -8.06
C ILE A 193 -9.22 -23.79 -7.82
N SER A 194 -10.10 -24.15 -8.74
CA SER A 194 -10.71 -25.48 -8.73
C SER A 194 -9.64 -26.53 -9.05
N THR A 195 -9.02 -27.07 -8.02
CA THR A 195 -7.95 -28.06 -8.17
C THR A 195 -8.45 -29.47 -8.44
N GLY A 196 -9.75 -29.71 -8.38
CA GLY A 196 -10.31 -31.08 -8.49
C GLY A 196 -9.90 -32.02 -7.35
N HIS A 197 -9.18 -31.53 -6.35
CA HIS A 197 -8.75 -32.35 -5.22
C HIS A 197 -9.93 -32.65 -4.29
N LYS A 198 -10.18 -33.93 -4.04
CA LYS A 198 -11.12 -34.37 -3.01
C LYS A 198 -10.52 -34.04 -1.64
N HIS A 199 -11.19 -33.21 -0.87
CA HIS A 199 -10.80 -32.90 0.50
C HIS A 199 -10.81 -34.20 1.36
N LYS A 200 -9.71 -34.42 2.09
CA LYS A 200 -9.72 -35.45 3.14
C LYS A 200 -10.55 -34.91 4.30
N PRO A 201 -11.57 -35.66 4.78
CA PRO A 201 -12.35 -35.26 5.94
C PRO A 201 -11.43 -34.99 7.15
N LYS A 202 -11.71 -33.96 7.94
CA LYS A 202 -10.96 -33.59 9.14
C LYS A 202 -9.51 -33.13 8.89
N THR A 203 -9.19 -32.64 7.67
CA THR A 203 -7.89 -32.02 7.41
C THR A 203 -8.03 -30.51 7.53
N ILE A 204 -7.21 -29.90 8.37
CA ILE A 204 -7.07 -28.43 8.49
C ILE A 204 -5.77 -28.05 7.79
N LEU A 205 -5.85 -27.17 6.78
CA LEU A 205 -4.69 -26.56 6.17
C LEU A 205 -4.38 -25.26 6.87
N PHE A 206 -3.26 -25.19 7.58
CA PHE A 206 -2.72 -23.96 8.12
C PHE A 206 -1.71 -23.41 7.12
N ASN A 207 -2.19 -22.50 6.27
CA ASN A 207 -1.37 -21.89 5.21
C ASN A 207 -0.90 -20.50 5.66
N HIS A 208 0.14 -20.46 6.48
CA HIS A 208 0.73 -19.20 6.92
C HIS A 208 2.24 -19.38 7.11
N ARG A 209 2.97 -18.24 7.20
CA ARG A 209 4.40 -18.34 7.49
C ARG A 209 4.61 -18.77 8.95
N ASP A 210 5.65 -19.58 9.13
CA ASP A 210 6.08 -20.06 10.45
C ASP A 210 6.78 -18.93 11.20
N ASN A 211 6.05 -18.24 12.03
CA ASN A 211 6.57 -17.30 13.00
C ASN A 211 5.59 -17.09 14.16
N GLU A 212 6.07 -16.58 15.27
CA GLU A 212 5.28 -16.37 16.49
C GLU A 212 4.08 -15.42 16.34
N TYR A 213 4.15 -14.46 15.41
CA TYR A 213 3.06 -13.51 15.14
C TYR A 213 1.87 -14.16 14.42
N THR A 214 2.07 -15.29 13.77
CA THR A 214 1.01 -15.97 13.03
C THR A 214 0.31 -17.05 13.84
N GLY A 215 0.75 -17.29 15.07
CA GLY A 215 0.17 -18.32 15.95
C GLY A 215 0.55 -19.75 15.57
N TYR A 216 1.51 -19.97 14.66
CA TYR A 216 1.93 -21.30 14.22
C TYR A 216 2.42 -22.18 15.38
N THR A 217 3.10 -21.57 16.37
CA THR A 217 3.63 -22.28 17.53
C THR A 217 2.56 -22.79 18.52
N TRP A 218 1.28 -22.48 18.28
CA TRP A 218 0.16 -22.86 19.15
C TRP A 218 -0.53 -24.16 18.67
N PHE A 219 -0.07 -24.72 17.55
CA PHE A 219 -0.48 -25.98 16.99
C PHE A 219 0.66 -27.00 17.06
#